data_5ee20477b3a218f473ce02fc2de6a4c8
#
_entry.id   5ee20477b3a218f473ce02fc2de6a4c8
#
_cell.length_a   1.000
_cell.length_b   1.000
_cell.length_c   1.000
_cell.angle_alpha   90.00
_cell.angle_beta   90.00
_cell.angle_gamma   90.00
#
_symmetry.space_group_name_H-M   'P 1'
#
loop_
_entity.id
_entity.type
_entity.pdbx_description
1 polymer ?
#
loop_
_entity_poly.entity_id
_entity_poly.type
_entity_poly.pdbx_seq_one_letter_code
_entity_poly.pdbx_strand_id
1 'polypeptide(L)'
;MYIKDKPILIIFEGVDKSGKTTLKDVFNKKTNFSYVVLDRLTTSSKIYNNFFERNRLKYYEEFERSVLSSFNVLVVLCECETNLIIERLKNANEFLPEKLKDIDKVKAAFRKEVDDSFSNYVVIDTTREIEECVNELIKRVNEMEENNG
;
A
#
# COMPACT_ATOMS: atom_id res chain seq x y z
N MET A 1 -1.17 10.06 -13.01
CA MET A 1 -0.50 11.22 -13.63
C MET A 1 0.05 12.13 -12.56
N TYR A 2 1.26 12.63 -12.75
CA TYR A 2 1.87 13.63 -11.85
C TYR A 2 1.41 15.04 -12.24
N ILE A 3 1.11 15.86 -11.26
CA ILE A 3 0.76 17.27 -11.48
C ILE A 3 1.73 18.14 -10.69
N LYS A 4 2.49 18.97 -11.38
CA LYS A 4 3.65 19.70 -10.86
C LYS A 4 3.42 20.45 -9.54
N ASP A 5 2.26 21.08 -9.39
CA ASP A 5 1.99 21.93 -8.22
C ASP A 5 1.27 21.21 -7.08
N LYS A 6 1.10 19.89 -7.20
CA LYS A 6 0.48 19.09 -6.13
C LYS A 6 1.54 18.33 -5.35
N PRO A 7 1.42 18.27 -4.02
CA PRO A 7 2.36 17.48 -3.22
C PRO A 7 2.23 16.00 -3.48
N ILE A 8 3.33 15.28 -3.27
CA ILE A 8 3.34 13.82 -3.35
C ILE A 8 2.78 13.25 -2.04
N LEU A 9 1.88 12.28 -2.16
CA LEU A 9 1.37 11.50 -1.07
C LEU A 9 1.70 10.03 -1.33
N ILE A 10 2.41 9.40 -0.41
CA ILE A 10 2.80 8.00 -0.51
C ILE A 10 1.92 7.18 0.44
N ILE A 11 1.21 6.21 -0.10
CA ILE A 11 0.29 5.38 0.68
C ILE A 11 0.78 3.94 0.66
N PHE A 12 1.06 3.40 1.84
CA PHE A 12 1.46 2.00 2.00
C PHE A 12 0.23 1.13 2.22
N GLU A 13 0.06 0.12 1.37
CA GLU A 13 -1.05 -0.82 1.42
C GLU A 13 -0.54 -2.26 1.37
N GLY A 14 -1.37 -3.20 1.78
CA GLY A 14 -1.06 -4.63 1.79
C GLY A 14 -1.74 -5.34 2.94
N VAL A 15 -1.74 -6.66 2.90
CA VAL A 15 -2.33 -7.47 3.97
C VAL A 15 -1.53 -7.34 5.27
N ASP A 16 -2.13 -7.70 6.39
CA ASP A 16 -1.42 -7.74 7.66
C ASP A 16 -0.19 -8.65 7.59
N LYS A 17 0.87 -8.25 8.29
CA LYS A 17 2.14 -8.98 8.33
C LYS A 17 2.88 -9.01 6.98
N SER A 18 2.53 -8.14 6.05
CA SER A 18 3.21 -8.05 4.75
C SER A 18 4.55 -7.30 4.78
N GLY A 19 5.01 -6.85 5.96
CA GLY A 19 6.24 -6.07 6.07
C GLY A 19 6.06 -4.58 5.78
N LYS A 20 4.83 -4.13 5.65
CA LYS A 20 4.47 -2.77 5.30
C LYS A 20 5.04 -1.73 6.28
N THR A 21 4.87 -1.96 7.58
CA THR A 21 5.35 -1.03 8.63
C THR A 21 6.86 -0.90 8.61
N THR A 22 7.58 -2.00 8.49
CA THR A 22 9.04 -2.01 8.42
C THR A 22 9.54 -1.22 7.22
N LEU A 23 8.96 -1.46 6.04
CA LEU A 23 9.33 -0.74 4.83
C LEU A 23 9.06 0.75 4.96
N LYS A 24 7.89 1.12 5.46
CA LYS A 24 7.50 2.51 5.69
C LYS A 24 8.48 3.22 6.63
N ASP A 25 8.82 2.59 7.74
CA ASP A 25 9.70 3.19 8.74
C ASP A 25 11.12 3.41 8.20
N VAL A 26 11.67 2.43 7.49
CA VAL A 26 13.00 2.56 6.90
C VAL A 26 13.01 3.60 5.78
N PHE A 27 11.97 3.64 4.96
CA PHE A 27 11.81 4.65 3.92
C PHE A 27 11.79 6.06 4.52
N ASN A 28 11.00 6.27 5.56
CA ASN A 28 10.93 7.57 6.24
C ASN A 28 12.29 8.01 6.77
N LYS A 29 13.02 7.11 7.39
CA LYS A 29 14.36 7.42 7.92
C LYS A 29 15.34 7.76 6.81
N LYS A 30 15.37 6.98 5.74
CA LYS A 30 16.29 7.22 4.62
C LYS A 30 15.99 8.49 3.85
N THR A 31 14.75 8.93 3.83
CA THR A 31 14.35 10.17 3.16
C THR A 31 14.25 11.36 4.13
N ASN A 32 14.68 11.20 5.38
CA ASN A 32 14.60 12.22 6.41
C ASN A 32 13.18 12.78 6.57
N PHE A 33 12.17 11.92 6.49
CA PHE A 33 10.76 12.30 6.62
C PHE A 33 10.35 13.42 5.64
N SER A 34 10.92 13.40 4.44
CA SER A 34 10.68 14.44 3.42
C SER A 34 9.35 14.29 2.70
N TYR A 35 8.66 13.17 2.86
CA TYR A 35 7.39 12.89 2.16
C TYR A 35 6.25 12.70 3.14
N VAL A 36 5.04 13.05 2.70
CA VAL A 36 3.83 12.71 3.44
C VAL A 36 3.52 11.24 3.16
N VAL A 37 3.49 10.45 4.21
CA VAL A 37 3.32 8.99 4.12
C VAL A 37 2.13 8.57 4.97
N LEU A 38 1.26 7.76 4.40
CA LEU A 38 0.13 7.17 5.12
C LEU A 38 0.27 5.65 5.16
N ASP A 39 -0.15 5.08 6.29
CA ASP A 39 -0.29 3.65 6.47
C ASP A 39 -1.75 3.30 6.28
N ARG A 40 -2.07 2.74 5.12
CA ARG A 40 -3.43 2.40 4.66
C ARG A 40 -4.30 3.63 4.38
N LEU A 41 -5.14 3.50 3.38
CA LEU A 41 -6.16 4.49 3.05
C LEU A 41 -7.35 3.76 2.40
N THR A 42 -7.77 4.19 1.21
CA THR A 42 -9.00 3.70 0.59
C THR A 42 -8.92 2.26 0.08
N THR A 43 -7.74 1.79 -0.33
CA THR A 43 -7.60 0.40 -0.80
C THR A 43 -8.00 -0.59 0.30
N SER A 44 -7.40 -0.48 1.48
CA SER A 44 -7.77 -1.32 2.62
C SER A 44 -9.26 -1.16 2.98
N SER A 45 -9.74 0.07 2.99
CA SER A 45 -11.14 0.35 3.33
C SER A 45 -12.11 -0.35 2.37
N LYS A 46 -11.84 -0.28 1.06
CA LYS A 46 -12.68 -0.92 0.05
C LYS A 46 -12.61 -2.45 0.11
N ILE A 47 -11.41 -2.99 0.32
CA ILE A 47 -11.22 -4.44 0.45
C ILE A 47 -12.01 -4.96 1.65
N TYR A 48 -11.83 -4.36 2.82
CA TYR A 48 -12.55 -4.80 4.02
C TYR A 48 -14.05 -4.55 3.94
N ASN A 49 -14.46 -3.47 3.27
CA ASN A 49 -15.87 -3.24 2.96
C ASN A 49 -16.47 -4.44 2.21
N ASN A 50 -15.78 -4.95 1.19
CA ASN A 50 -16.26 -6.04 0.37
C ASN A 50 -16.22 -7.39 1.12
N PHE A 51 -15.14 -7.68 1.81
CA PHE A 51 -15.01 -8.95 2.57
C PHE A 51 -15.98 -9.04 3.75
N PHE A 52 -16.28 -7.93 4.41
CA PHE A 52 -17.20 -7.89 5.55
C PHE A 52 -18.59 -7.41 5.17
N GLU A 53 -18.88 -7.31 3.87
CA GLU A 53 -20.21 -6.93 3.36
C GLU A 53 -20.75 -5.62 3.96
N ARG A 54 -19.85 -4.65 4.16
CA ARG A 54 -20.23 -3.31 4.62
C ARG A 54 -20.78 -2.51 3.44
N ASN A 55 -21.62 -1.53 3.71
CA ASN A 55 -22.30 -0.74 2.67
C ASN A 55 -21.72 0.68 2.58
N ARG A 56 -20.39 0.81 2.36
CA ARG A 56 -19.71 2.09 2.35
C ARG A 56 -18.85 2.34 1.11
N LEU A 57 -18.97 1.51 0.09
CA LEU A 57 -18.10 1.59 -1.09
C LEU A 57 -18.13 2.96 -1.74
N LYS A 58 -19.33 3.52 -1.95
CA LYS A 58 -19.50 4.83 -2.57
C LYS A 58 -18.79 5.94 -1.79
N TYR A 59 -18.88 5.89 -0.47
CA TYR A 59 -18.18 6.85 0.41
C TYR A 59 -16.67 6.80 0.20
N TYR A 60 -16.09 5.61 0.18
CA TYR A 60 -14.66 5.44 -0.03
C TYR A 60 -14.22 5.87 -1.43
N GLU A 61 -15.02 5.60 -2.44
CA GLU A 61 -14.73 6.04 -3.81
C GLU A 61 -14.74 7.56 -3.93
N GLU A 62 -15.69 8.24 -3.30
CA GLU A 62 -15.77 9.70 -3.30
C GLU A 62 -14.59 10.32 -2.55
N PHE A 63 -14.20 9.75 -1.41
CA PHE A 63 -13.04 10.18 -0.66
C PHE A 63 -11.75 10.00 -1.49
N GLU A 64 -11.61 8.88 -2.15
CA GLU A 64 -10.46 8.60 -3.01
C GLU A 64 -10.34 9.61 -4.15
N ARG A 65 -11.45 9.98 -4.78
CA ARG A 65 -11.44 11.03 -5.80
C ARG A 65 -10.93 12.37 -5.26
N SER A 66 -11.32 12.71 -4.03
CA SER A 66 -10.83 13.94 -3.38
C SER A 66 -9.33 13.90 -3.15
N VAL A 67 -8.81 12.76 -2.69
CA VAL A 67 -7.38 12.57 -2.47
C VAL A 67 -6.61 12.67 -3.78
N LEU A 68 -7.09 12.00 -4.83
CA LEU A 68 -6.45 12.01 -6.15
C LEU A 68 -6.48 13.39 -6.81
N SER A 69 -7.47 14.23 -6.50
CA SER A 69 -7.51 15.59 -7.01
C SER A 69 -6.58 16.55 -6.27
N SER A 70 -6.20 16.23 -5.04
CA SER A 70 -5.40 17.10 -4.17
C SER A 70 -3.91 16.76 -4.12
N PHE A 71 -3.55 15.52 -4.44
CA PHE A 71 -2.19 15.01 -4.31
C PHE A 71 -1.74 14.25 -5.55
N ASN A 72 -0.42 14.21 -5.76
CA ASN A 72 0.19 13.21 -6.63
C ASN A 72 0.37 11.95 -5.79
N VAL A 73 -0.49 10.98 -5.99
CA VAL A 73 -0.52 9.78 -5.16
C VAL A 73 0.38 8.69 -5.74
N LEU A 74 1.22 8.10 -4.89
CA LEU A 74 1.93 6.86 -5.18
C LEU A 74 1.48 5.82 -4.16
N VAL A 75 0.87 4.74 -4.63
CA VAL A 75 0.53 3.60 -3.77
C VAL A 75 1.70 2.61 -3.78
N VAL A 76 2.14 2.24 -2.60
CA VAL A 76 3.15 1.20 -2.39
C VAL A 76 2.43 -0.04 -1.88
N LEU A 77 2.20 -0.99 -2.78
CA LEU A 77 1.56 -2.25 -2.42
C LEU A 77 2.64 -3.23 -1.97
N CYS A 78 2.63 -3.52 -0.66
CA CYS A 78 3.56 -4.48 -0.08
C CYS A 78 2.98 -5.89 -0.21
N GLU A 79 3.72 -6.76 -0.88
CA GLU A 79 3.38 -8.17 -1.01
C GLU A 79 4.48 -9.02 -0.37
N CYS A 80 4.05 -10.01 0.38
CA CYS A 80 4.94 -10.95 1.04
C CYS A 80 4.46 -12.35 0.74
N GLU A 81 5.38 -13.29 0.69
CA GLU A 81 5.06 -14.70 0.52
C GLU A 81 4.07 -15.16 1.58
N THR A 82 3.02 -15.86 1.15
CA THR A 82 1.90 -16.26 2.02
C THR A 82 2.36 -17.09 3.22
N ASN A 83 3.28 -18.02 3.01
CA ASN A 83 3.80 -18.84 4.11
C ASN A 83 4.50 -18.02 5.19
N LEU A 84 5.20 -16.96 4.79
CA LEU A 84 5.86 -16.05 5.72
C LEU A 84 4.84 -15.23 6.53
N ILE A 85 3.76 -14.82 5.89
CA ILE A 85 2.64 -14.14 6.57
C ILE A 85 2.05 -15.06 7.64
N ILE A 86 1.78 -16.30 7.28
CA ILE A 86 1.23 -17.32 8.21
C ILE A 86 2.17 -17.52 9.40
N GLU A 87 3.47 -17.64 9.15
CA GLU A 87 4.48 -17.78 10.21
C GLU A 87 4.48 -16.58 11.15
N ARG A 88 4.43 -15.37 10.60
CA ARG A 88 4.40 -14.15 11.40
C ARG A 88 3.14 -14.04 12.27
N LEU A 89 1.99 -14.44 11.72
CA LEU A 89 0.74 -14.51 12.50
C LEU A 89 0.88 -15.48 13.68
N LYS A 90 1.42 -16.67 13.44
CA LYS A 90 1.65 -17.67 14.50
C LYS A 90 2.59 -17.13 15.57
N ASN A 91 3.70 -16.52 15.17
CA ASN A 91 4.69 -15.98 16.10
C ASN A 91 4.14 -14.82 16.94
N ALA A 92 3.22 -14.06 16.39
CA ALA A 92 2.54 -12.98 17.10
C ALA A 92 1.34 -13.47 17.90
N ASN A 93 0.99 -14.76 17.82
CA ASN A 93 -0.18 -15.36 18.43
C ASN A 93 -1.48 -14.64 17.99
N GLU A 94 -1.54 -14.28 16.71
CA GLU A 94 -2.68 -13.59 16.11
C GLU A 94 -3.44 -14.51 15.16
N PHE A 95 -4.77 -14.29 15.08
CA PHE A 95 -5.65 -15.08 14.21
C PHE A 95 -6.41 -14.14 13.30
N LEU A 96 -6.49 -14.50 12.02
CA LEU A 96 -7.32 -13.74 11.07
C LEU A 96 -8.79 -14.10 11.24
N PRO A 97 -9.70 -13.11 11.05
CA PRO A 97 -11.13 -13.41 10.93
C PRO A 97 -11.39 -14.42 9.81
N GLU A 98 -12.43 -15.22 9.94
CA GLU A 98 -12.78 -16.27 8.98
C GLU A 98 -12.81 -15.76 7.54
N LYS A 99 -13.38 -14.57 7.32
CA LYS A 99 -13.50 -13.96 5.98
C LYS A 99 -12.16 -13.57 5.35
N LEU A 100 -11.08 -13.49 6.13
CA LEU A 100 -9.75 -13.12 5.67
C LEU A 100 -8.75 -14.28 5.70
N LYS A 101 -9.20 -15.49 6.00
CA LYS A 101 -8.30 -16.65 6.15
C LYS A 101 -7.64 -17.08 4.85
N ASP A 102 -8.28 -16.87 3.71
CA ASP A 102 -7.68 -17.14 2.41
C ASP A 102 -6.80 -15.95 2.03
N ILE A 103 -5.55 -15.97 2.50
CA ILE A 103 -4.59 -14.88 2.33
C ILE A 103 -4.32 -14.62 0.85
N ASP A 104 -4.21 -15.65 0.03
CA ASP A 104 -3.96 -15.47 -1.42
C ASP A 104 -5.11 -14.74 -2.09
N LYS A 105 -6.35 -15.03 -1.69
CA LYS A 105 -7.52 -14.33 -2.20
C LYS A 105 -7.51 -12.85 -1.79
N VAL A 106 -7.14 -12.55 -0.54
CA VAL A 106 -7.05 -11.17 -0.06
C VAL A 106 -5.93 -10.43 -0.78
N LYS A 107 -4.76 -11.05 -0.96
CA LYS A 107 -3.65 -10.48 -1.73
C LYS A 107 -4.07 -10.14 -3.16
N ALA A 108 -4.77 -11.06 -3.82
CA ALA A 108 -5.26 -10.84 -5.18
C ALA A 108 -6.25 -9.66 -5.24
N ALA A 109 -7.11 -9.53 -4.22
CA ALA A 109 -8.04 -8.42 -4.13
C ALA A 109 -7.32 -7.08 -3.98
N PHE A 110 -6.27 -7.01 -3.15
CA PHE A 110 -5.44 -5.82 -3.03
C PHE A 110 -4.79 -5.43 -4.36
N ARG A 111 -4.22 -6.40 -5.06
CA ARG A 111 -3.56 -6.16 -6.36
C ARG A 111 -4.55 -5.60 -7.38
N LYS A 112 -5.71 -6.20 -7.48
CA LYS A 112 -6.76 -5.77 -8.41
C LYS A 112 -7.25 -4.37 -8.07
N GLU A 113 -7.51 -4.09 -6.80
CA GLU A 113 -8.03 -2.79 -6.38
C GLU A 113 -7.04 -1.67 -6.66
N VAL A 114 -5.77 -1.88 -6.36
CA VAL A 114 -4.73 -0.89 -6.64
C VAL A 114 -4.58 -0.65 -8.14
N ASP A 115 -4.55 -1.72 -8.93
CA ASP A 115 -4.43 -1.63 -10.39
C ASP A 115 -5.62 -0.89 -11.02
N ASP A 116 -6.83 -1.16 -10.54
CA ASP A 116 -8.05 -0.53 -11.06
C ASP A 116 -8.17 0.95 -10.67
N SER A 117 -7.66 1.34 -9.51
CA SER A 117 -7.95 2.64 -8.90
C SER A 117 -6.83 3.67 -9.03
N PHE A 118 -5.59 3.24 -9.22
CA PHE A 118 -4.43 4.14 -9.22
C PHE A 118 -3.57 3.96 -10.46
N SER A 119 -3.20 5.10 -11.07
CA SER A 119 -2.30 5.11 -12.23
C SER A 119 -0.82 5.04 -11.80
N ASN A 120 -0.48 5.53 -10.60
CA ASN A 120 0.86 5.48 -10.06
C ASN A 120 0.89 4.54 -8.84
N TYR A 121 1.44 3.36 -9.03
CA TYR A 121 1.68 2.44 -7.94
C TYR A 121 2.91 1.60 -8.22
N VAL A 122 3.47 1.04 -7.18
CA VAL A 122 4.58 0.09 -7.24
C VAL A 122 4.27 -1.09 -6.34
N VAL A 123 4.57 -2.29 -6.81
CA VAL A 123 4.45 -3.51 -5.99
C VAL A 123 5.83 -3.86 -5.49
N ILE A 124 5.99 -3.90 -4.17
CA ILE A 124 7.26 -4.24 -3.53
C ILE A 124 7.13 -5.62 -2.88
N ASP A 125 7.96 -6.54 -3.33
CA ASP A 125 8.07 -7.86 -2.70
C ASP A 125 8.91 -7.74 -1.42
N THR A 126 8.23 -7.69 -0.29
CA THR A 126 8.84 -7.53 1.03
C THR A 126 9.43 -8.81 1.60
N THR A 127 9.37 -9.92 0.85
CA THR A 127 10.10 -11.15 1.20
C THR A 127 11.61 -10.95 1.05
N ARG A 128 12.03 -10.01 0.21
CA ARG A 128 13.43 -9.66 -0.03
C ARG A 128 14.03 -8.86 1.13
N GLU A 129 15.34 -8.65 1.06
CA GLU A 129 16.06 -7.81 2.03
C GLU A 129 15.48 -6.39 2.05
N ILE A 130 15.35 -5.83 3.24
CA ILE A 130 14.73 -4.50 3.42
C ILE A 130 15.46 -3.41 2.63
N GLU A 131 16.79 -3.47 2.54
CA GLU A 131 17.57 -2.47 1.80
C GLU A 131 17.24 -2.48 0.31
N GLU A 132 17.03 -3.66 -0.28
CA GLU A 132 16.61 -3.77 -1.68
C GLU A 132 15.23 -3.16 -1.88
N CYS A 133 14.31 -3.44 -0.97
CA CYS A 133 12.94 -2.92 -1.03
C CYS A 133 12.92 -1.39 -0.96
N VAL A 134 13.64 -0.84 0.00
CA VAL A 134 13.71 0.63 0.18
C VAL A 134 14.36 1.30 -1.02
N ASN A 135 15.44 0.73 -1.54
CA ASN A 135 16.13 1.30 -2.70
C ASN A 135 15.24 1.29 -3.96
N GLU A 136 14.48 0.22 -4.16
CA GLU A 136 13.50 0.16 -5.25
C GLU A 136 12.43 1.23 -5.10
N LEU A 137 11.91 1.43 -3.89
CA LEU A 137 10.91 2.45 -3.62
C LEU A 137 11.45 3.86 -3.84
N ILE A 138 12.64 4.16 -3.33
CA ILE A 138 13.29 5.47 -3.52
C ILE A 138 13.50 5.74 -5.01
N LYS A 139 13.96 4.76 -5.75
CA LYS A 139 14.12 4.88 -7.20
C LYS A 139 12.79 5.23 -7.87
N ARG A 140 11.72 4.56 -7.49
CA ARG A 140 10.39 4.80 -8.07
C ARG A 140 9.88 6.22 -7.76
N VAL A 141 10.10 6.69 -6.54
CA VAL A 141 9.72 8.06 -6.15
C VAL A 141 10.52 9.09 -6.96
N ASN A 142 11.82 8.88 -7.10
CA ASN A 142 12.66 9.77 -7.90
C ASN A 142 12.23 9.80 -9.36
N GLU A 143 11.91 8.66 -9.96
CA GLU A 143 11.39 8.59 -11.32
C GLU A 143 10.09 9.38 -11.48
N MET A 144 9.21 9.29 -10.49
CA MET A 144 7.96 10.03 -10.49
C MET A 144 8.20 11.54 -10.47
N GLU A 145 9.17 12.00 -9.69
CA GLU A 145 9.54 13.41 -9.62
C GLU A 145 10.25 13.90 -10.90
N GLU A 146 11.20 13.12 -11.43
CA GLU A 146 11.99 13.47 -12.59
C GLU A 146 11.17 13.54 -13.88
N ASN A 147 10.28 12.56 -14.09
CA ASN A 147 9.48 12.47 -15.31
C ASN A 147 8.48 13.61 -15.46
N ASN A 148 8.27 14.38 -14.42
CA ASN A 148 7.20 15.38 -14.35
C ASN A 148 7.69 16.74 -13.86
N GLY A 149 9.00 16.83 -13.70
CA GLY A 149 9.67 18.07 -13.26
C GLY A 149 9.90 19.07 -14.37
#